data_a2147044bbbc498dd1605de2ef67651d
#
_entry.id   a2147044bbbc498dd1605de2ef67651d
#
_cell.length_a   1.000
_cell.length_b   1.000
_cell.length_c   1.000
_cell.angle_alpha   90.00
_cell.angle_beta   90.00
_cell.angle_gamma   90.00
#
_symmetry.space_group_name_H-M   'P 1'
#
loop_
_entity.id
_entity.type
_entity.pdbx_description
1 polymer ?
#
loop_
_entity_poly.entity_id
_entity_poly.type
_entity_poly.pdbx_seq_one_letter_code
_entity_poly.pdbx_strand_id
1 'polypeptide(L)'
;MDLTITAIETEQIRVPLVRTYRGSHYKMTHRSTIITRIHTAGGLVGEAYAGDEDAGLAEIDSIIHEEIAPKILGEDGSAIERLWEIARPATWDILRDRRLGLVATASIDLTLWDLYARSLSTPLHKLWGG
;
A
#
# COMPACT_ATOMS: atom_id res chain seq x y z
N MET A 1 19.32 -12.59 -2.01
CA MET A 1 18.08 -12.74 -2.79
C MET A 1 17.83 -11.44 -3.56
N ASP A 2 17.43 -11.55 -4.81
CA ASP A 2 17.19 -10.40 -5.66
C ASP A 2 15.82 -9.78 -5.33
N LEU A 3 15.83 -8.58 -4.75
CA LEU A 3 14.63 -7.84 -4.37
C LEU A 3 14.21 -6.81 -5.42
N THR A 4 14.72 -6.90 -6.64
CA THR A 4 14.27 -6.05 -7.73
C THR A 4 12.77 -6.21 -7.94
N ILE A 5 12.04 -5.10 -7.89
CA ILE A 5 10.57 -5.09 -8.01
C ILE A 5 10.18 -5.41 -9.45
N THR A 6 9.42 -6.47 -9.64
CA THR A 6 9.00 -6.93 -10.98
C THR A 6 7.53 -6.65 -11.26
N ALA A 7 6.68 -6.62 -10.23
CA ALA A 7 5.26 -6.34 -10.38
C ALA A 7 4.66 -5.79 -9.09
N ILE A 8 3.64 -4.99 -9.23
CA ILE A 8 2.81 -4.53 -8.12
C ILE A 8 1.38 -4.95 -8.43
N GLU A 9 0.80 -5.69 -7.51
CA GLU A 9 -0.54 -6.24 -7.60
C GLU A 9 -1.39 -5.67 -6.47
N THR A 10 -2.63 -5.32 -6.77
CA THR A 10 -3.59 -4.84 -5.78
C THR A 10 -4.88 -5.64 -5.86
N GLU A 11 -5.56 -5.73 -4.73
CA GLU A 11 -6.85 -6.39 -4.63
C GLU A 11 -7.76 -5.53 -3.74
N GLN A 12 -8.89 -5.09 -4.30
CA GLN A 12 -9.89 -4.33 -3.56
C GLN A 12 -10.89 -5.31 -2.94
N ILE A 13 -11.04 -5.24 -1.62
CA ILE A 13 -11.97 -6.09 -0.87
C ILE A 13 -13.00 -5.20 -0.21
N ARG A 14 -14.27 -5.51 -0.38
CA ARG A 14 -15.37 -4.78 0.21
C ARG A 14 -16.35 -5.76 0.83
N VAL A 15 -16.49 -5.69 2.17
CA VAL A 15 -17.31 -6.61 2.95
C VAL A 15 -18.43 -5.84 3.62
N PRO A 16 -19.71 -6.27 3.45
CA PRO A 16 -20.81 -5.65 4.17
C PRO A 16 -20.67 -5.85 5.68
N LEU A 17 -20.96 -4.79 6.43
CA LEU A 17 -21.01 -4.88 7.89
C LEU A 17 -22.33 -5.49 8.34
N VAL A 18 -22.30 -6.23 9.46
CA VAL A 18 -23.50 -6.82 10.06
C VAL A 18 -24.50 -5.71 10.48
N ARG A 19 -23.97 -4.55 10.88
CA ARG A 19 -24.75 -3.35 11.20
C ARG A 19 -24.05 -2.11 10.70
N THR A 20 -24.86 -1.09 10.38
CA THR A 20 -24.33 0.22 10.00
C THR A 20 -23.74 0.96 11.18
N TYR A 21 -22.54 1.52 11.00
CA TYR A 21 -21.95 2.47 11.94
C TYR A 21 -22.15 3.89 11.42
N ARG A 22 -22.57 4.79 12.31
CA ARG A 22 -22.86 6.18 11.96
C ARG A 22 -22.19 7.15 12.92
N GLY A 23 -21.74 8.28 12.37
CA GLY A 23 -21.36 9.47 13.09
C GLY A 23 -22.15 10.67 12.57
N SER A 24 -21.79 11.88 13.02
CA SER A 24 -22.50 13.11 12.61
C SER A 24 -22.41 13.37 11.11
N HIS A 25 -21.32 12.95 10.46
CA HIS A 25 -21.03 13.26 9.08
C HIS A 25 -20.60 12.04 8.25
N TYR A 26 -20.82 10.82 8.77
CA TYR A 26 -20.49 9.61 8.05
C TYR A 26 -21.47 8.48 8.33
N LYS A 27 -21.53 7.56 7.38
CA LYS A 27 -22.28 6.32 7.48
C LYS A 27 -21.43 5.22 6.89
N MET A 28 -21.09 4.19 7.67
CA MET A 28 -20.26 3.07 7.23
C MET A 28 -21.12 1.81 7.17
N THR A 29 -21.28 1.28 5.96
CA THR A 29 -22.07 0.07 5.69
C THR A 29 -21.18 -1.11 5.32
N HIS A 30 -19.95 -0.85 4.92
CA HIS A 30 -18.98 -1.84 4.46
C HIS A 30 -17.64 -1.58 5.10
N ARG A 31 -16.86 -2.63 5.26
CA ARG A 31 -15.43 -2.54 5.48
C ARG A 31 -14.76 -2.71 4.12
N SER A 32 -13.99 -1.74 3.73
CA SER A 32 -13.36 -1.69 2.42
C SER A 32 -11.85 -1.57 2.60
N THR A 33 -11.11 -2.50 2.04
CA THR A 33 -9.65 -2.51 2.16
C THR A 33 -9.00 -2.82 0.82
N ILE A 34 -7.76 -2.39 0.67
CA ILE A 34 -6.92 -2.74 -0.46
C ILE A 34 -5.73 -3.57 0.04
N ILE A 35 -5.52 -4.71 -0.59
CA ILE A 35 -4.34 -5.53 -0.36
C ILE A 35 -3.35 -5.19 -1.47
N THR A 36 -2.11 -4.93 -1.09
CA THR A 36 -1.03 -4.65 -2.03
C THR A 36 0.03 -5.74 -1.91
N ARG A 37 0.47 -6.26 -3.05
CA ARG A 37 1.56 -7.24 -3.14
C ARG A 37 2.65 -6.70 -4.06
N ILE A 38 3.88 -6.78 -3.58
CA ILE A 38 5.06 -6.41 -4.37
C ILE A 38 5.83 -7.70 -4.67
N HIS A 39 5.93 -8.03 -5.95
CA HIS A 39 6.65 -9.19 -6.44
C HIS A 39 8.08 -8.81 -6.79
N THR A 40 9.02 -9.72 -6.55
CA THR A 40 10.44 -9.49 -6.80
C THR A 40 11.03 -10.55 -7.72
N ALA A 41 12.15 -10.21 -8.36
CA ALA A 41 12.85 -11.10 -9.27
C ALA A 41 13.31 -12.39 -8.57
N GLY A 42 13.67 -12.32 -7.29
CA GLY A 42 14.04 -13.50 -6.50
C GLY A 42 12.86 -14.36 -6.07
N GLY A 43 11.63 -13.97 -6.38
CA GLY A 43 10.42 -14.72 -6.08
C GLY A 43 9.77 -14.40 -4.73
N LEU A 44 10.43 -13.62 -3.89
CA LEU A 44 9.83 -13.18 -2.62
C LEU A 44 8.73 -12.15 -2.90
N VAL A 45 7.65 -12.23 -2.15
CA VAL A 45 6.49 -11.33 -2.28
C VAL A 45 6.22 -10.68 -0.93
N GLY A 46 6.19 -9.34 -0.91
CA GLY A 46 5.70 -8.58 0.23
C GLY A 46 4.21 -8.36 0.10
N GLU A 47 3.51 -8.29 1.24
CA GLU A 47 2.07 -8.12 1.27
C GLU A 47 1.66 -7.27 2.46
N ALA A 48 0.77 -6.32 2.22
CA ALA A 48 0.15 -5.53 3.28
C ALA A 48 -1.25 -5.11 2.88
N TYR A 49 -2.05 -4.71 3.86
CA TYR A 49 -3.35 -4.13 3.59
C TYR A 49 -3.42 -2.70 4.11
N ALA A 50 -4.26 -1.90 3.49
CA ALA A 50 -4.52 -0.53 3.91
C ALA A 50 -5.95 -0.14 3.53
N GLY A 51 -6.40 0.99 4.05
CA GLY A 51 -7.75 1.46 3.80
C GLY A 51 -8.61 1.22 5.02
N ASP A 52 -9.82 0.95 4.83
CA ASP A 52 -10.99 0.94 5.68
C ASP A 52 -11.88 2.10 5.25
N GLU A 53 -11.95 2.22 3.94
CA GLU A 53 -12.69 3.28 3.26
C GLU A 53 -14.04 2.77 2.80
N ASP A 54 -15.07 3.59 2.91
CA ASP A 54 -16.35 3.26 2.29
C ASP A 54 -16.38 3.66 0.81
N ALA A 55 -15.57 4.66 0.47
CA ALA A 55 -15.38 5.13 -0.90
C ALA A 55 -13.89 5.46 -1.11
N GLY A 56 -13.45 5.55 -2.35
CA GLY A 56 -12.09 5.97 -2.70
C GLY A 56 -11.10 4.84 -2.98
N LEU A 57 -11.47 3.56 -2.80
CA LEU A 57 -10.56 2.45 -3.13
C LEU A 57 -10.12 2.47 -4.59
N ALA A 58 -11.03 2.78 -5.51
CA ALA A 58 -10.71 2.85 -6.94
C ALA A 58 -9.68 3.94 -7.24
N GLU A 59 -9.79 5.09 -6.58
CA GLU A 59 -8.82 6.18 -6.74
C GLU A 59 -7.47 5.84 -6.11
N ILE A 60 -7.46 5.24 -4.93
CA ILE A 60 -6.23 4.77 -4.27
C ILE A 60 -5.52 3.76 -5.17
N ASP A 61 -6.26 2.81 -5.72
CA ASP A 61 -5.75 1.81 -6.64
C ASP A 61 -5.14 2.44 -7.89
N SER A 62 -5.85 3.39 -8.48
CA SER A 62 -5.39 4.16 -9.64
C SER A 62 -4.09 4.92 -9.33
N ILE A 63 -3.99 5.56 -8.17
CA ILE A 63 -2.77 6.26 -7.75
C ILE A 63 -1.59 5.27 -7.65
N ILE A 64 -1.82 4.11 -7.04
CA ILE A 64 -0.78 3.09 -6.93
C ILE A 64 -0.27 2.67 -8.31
N HIS A 65 -1.16 2.36 -9.24
CA HIS A 65 -0.79 1.82 -10.55
C HIS A 65 -0.34 2.87 -11.56
N GLU A 66 -0.88 4.08 -11.51
CA GLU A 66 -0.60 5.10 -12.50
C GLU A 66 0.50 6.07 -12.07
N GLU A 67 0.62 6.35 -10.77
CA GLU A 67 1.55 7.36 -10.28
C GLU A 67 2.77 6.78 -9.56
N ILE A 68 2.63 5.64 -8.87
CA ILE A 68 3.71 5.08 -8.05
C ILE A 68 4.40 3.91 -8.77
N ALA A 69 3.66 2.90 -9.18
CA ALA A 69 4.22 1.69 -9.76
C ALA A 69 5.17 1.95 -10.93
N PRO A 70 4.86 2.84 -11.90
CA PRO A 70 5.78 3.09 -13.02
C PRO A 70 7.14 3.63 -12.59
N LYS A 71 7.22 4.24 -11.42
CA LYS A 71 8.45 4.85 -10.91
C LYS A 71 9.31 3.90 -10.09
N ILE A 72 8.72 2.85 -9.54
CA ILE A 72 9.43 1.92 -8.63
C ILE A 72 9.64 0.53 -9.24
N LEU A 73 8.99 0.19 -10.34
CA LEU A 73 9.28 -1.04 -11.07
C LEU A 73 10.73 -1.03 -11.54
N GLY A 74 11.45 -2.15 -11.31
CA GLY A 74 12.86 -2.26 -11.64
C GLY A 74 13.81 -1.75 -10.56
N GLU A 75 13.30 -1.13 -9.50
CA GLU A 75 14.10 -0.64 -8.38
C GLU A 75 14.33 -1.75 -7.35
N ASP A 76 15.33 -1.54 -6.50
CA ASP A 76 15.62 -2.44 -5.38
C ASP A 76 14.60 -2.26 -4.25
N GLY A 77 13.80 -3.28 -3.99
CA GLY A 77 12.76 -3.26 -2.95
C GLY A 77 13.29 -3.10 -1.52
N SER A 78 14.59 -3.29 -1.29
CA SER A 78 15.18 -3.06 0.03
C SER A 78 15.52 -1.59 0.31
N ALA A 79 15.55 -0.75 -0.72
CA ALA A 79 15.85 0.68 -0.60
C ALA A 79 14.61 1.48 -0.19
N ILE A 80 14.01 1.14 0.95
CA ILE A 80 12.68 1.60 1.37
C ILE A 80 12.58 3.13 1.43
N GLU A 81 13.55 3.79 2.05
CA GLU A 81 13.51 5.26 2.18
C GLU A 81 13.62 5.95 0.82
N ARG A 82 14.45 5.42 -0.07
CA ARG A 82 14.56 5.95 -1.44
C ARG A 82 13.25 5.77 -2.20
N LEU A 83 12.63 4.60 -2.08
CA LEU A 83 11.36 4.32 -2.73
C LEU A 83 10.22 5.18 -2.17
N TRP A 84 10.24 5.45 -0.86
CA TRP A 84 9.31 6.39 -0.25
C TRP A 84 9.44 7.79 -0.84
N GLU A 85 10.66 8.28 -1.01
CA GLU A 85 10.91 9.59 -1.65
C GLU A 85 10.40 9.61 -3.11
N ILE A 86 10.59 8.52 -3.84
CA ILE A 86 10.09 8.39 -5.21
C ILE A 86 8.55 8.40 -5.25
N ALA A 87 7.91 7.76 -4.30
CA ALA A 87 6.44 7.67 -4.23
C ALA A 87 5.78 8.96 -3.70
N ARG A 88 6.49 9.73 -2.89
CA ARG A 88 5.96 10.88 -2.15
C ARG A 88 5.24 11.93 -3.01
N PRO A 89 5.64 12.23 -4.25
CA PRO A 89 4.90 13.17 -5.08
C PRO A 89 3.41 12.84 -5.29
N ALA A 90 3.01 11.58 -5.13
CA ALA A 90 1.60 11.19 -5.17
C ALA A 90 0.76 11.84 -4.06
N THR A 91 1.40 12.40 -3.03
CA THR A 91 0.73 13.12 -1.93
C THR A 91 0.60 14.63 -2.18
N TRP A 92 1.14 15.15 -3.28
CA TRP A 92 1.27 16.59 -3.50
C TRP A 92 0.10 17.24 -4.24
N ASP A 93 -0.73 16.44 -4.92
CA ASP A 93 -1.86 16.98 -5.66
C ASP A 93 -2.92 17.55 -4.71
N ILE A 94 -3.06 18.88 -4.71
CA ILE A 94 -4.01 19.58 -3.84
C ILE A 94 -5.42 19.65 -4.45
N LEU A 95 -5.59 19.22 -5.69
CA LEU A 95 -6.87 19.25 -6.39
C LEU A 95 -7.71 17.98 -6.12
N ARG A 96 -7.12 17.01 -5.48
CA ARG A 96 -7.83 15.81 -4.99
C ARG A 96 -7.74 15.71 -3.47
N ASP A 97 -8.54 14.85 -2.86
CA ASP A 97 -8.40 14.53 -1.44
C ASP A 97 -7.00 13.97 -1.19
N ARG A 98 -6.19 14.70 -0.45
CA ARG A 98 -4.80 14.32 -0.15
C ARG A 98 -4.71 13.02 0.61
N ARG A 99 -5.74 12.65 1.36
CA ARG A 99 -5.80 11.38 2.06
C ARG A 99 -5.64 10.20 1.12
N LEU A 100 -6.18 10.27 -0.09
CA LEU A 100 -6.08 9.20 -1.07
C LEU A 100 -4.63 8.94 -1.49
N GLY A 101 -3.87 10.00 -1.76
CA GLY A 101 -2.45 9.89 -2.07
C GLY A 101 -1.63 9.38 -0.88
N LEU A 102 -1.98 9.80 0.33
CA LEU A 102 -1.32 9.33 1.55
C LEU A 102 -1.56 7.83 1.77
N VAL A 103 -2.80 7.35 1.59
CA VAL A 103 -3.12 5.92 1.72
C VAL A 103 -2.41 5.10 0.65
N ALA A 104 -2.38 5.58 -0.59
CA ALA A 104 -1.67 4.91 -1.68
C ALA A 104 -0.17 4.77 -1.38
N THR A 105 0.46 5.85 -0.94
CA THR A 105 1.89 5.84 -0.56
C THR A 105 2.14 4.93 0.63
N ALA A 106 1.29 4.97 1.65
CA ALA A 106 1.39 4.10 2.81
C ALA A 106 1.23 2.62 2.44
N SER A 107 0.34 2.31 1.51
CA SER A 107 0.14 0.93 1.02
C SER A 107 1.43 0.36 0.44
N ILE A 108 2.13 1.14 -0.36
CA ILE A 108 3.42 0.74 -0.93
C ILE A 108 4.48 0.62 0.17
N ASP A 109 4.58 1.60 1.05
CA ASP A 109 5.58 1.62 2.11
C ASP A 109 5.44 0.42 3.06
N LEU A 110 4.23 0.14 3.51
CA LEU A 110 3.95 -1.02 4.38
C LEU A 110 4.32 -2.34 3.70
N THR A 111 4.03 -2.46 2.41
CA THR A 111 4.33 -3.66 1.64
C THR A 111 5.84 -3.85 1.46
N LEU A 112 6.58 -2.76 1.29
CA LEU A 112 8.05 -2.79 1.22
C LEU A 112 8.67 -3.22 2.55
N TRP A 113 8.14 -2.75 3.67
CA TRP A 113 8.60 -3.18 4.99
C TRP A 113 8.33 -4.66 5.23
N ASP A 114 7.17 -5.17 4.82
CA ASP A 114 6.87 -6.62 4.90
C ASP A 114 7.84 -7.42 4.03
N LEU A 115 8.09 -6.97 2.80
CA LEU A 115 9.04 -7.58 1.89
C LEU A 115 10.44 -7.65 2.51
N TYR A 116 10.90 -6.54 3.09
CA TYR A 116 12.21 -6.46 3.71
C TYR A 116 12.33 -7.40 4.90
N ALA A 117 11.34 -7.40 5.80
CA ALA A 117 11.31 -8.30 6.95
C ALA A 117 11.33 -9.77 6.52
N ARG A 118 10.57 -10.13 5.49
CA ARG A 118 10.58 -11.48 4.90
C ARG A 118 11.96 -11.83 4.34
N SER A 119 12.63 -10.89 3.69
CA SER A 119 13.98 -11.13 3.14
C SER A 119 15.02 -11.43 4.23
N LEU A 120 14.79 -10.94 5.43
CA LEU A 120 15.62 -11.21 6.60
C LEU A 120 15.13 -12.39 7.45
N SER A 121 14.05 -13.06 7.02
CA SER A 121 13.37 -14.12 7.80
C SER A 121 13.06 -13.68 9.24
N THR A 122 12.67 -12.41 9.39
CA THR A 122 12.42 -11.79 10.69
C THR A 122 11.03 -11.16 10.69
N PRO A 123 10.20 -11.43 11.72
CA PRO A 123 8.92 -10.73 11.85
C PRO A 123 9.13 -9.21 11.94
N LEU A 124 8.25 -8.45 11.30
CA LEU A 124 8.39 -6.99 11.21
C LEU A 124 8.47 -6.32 12.58
N HIS A 125 7.66 -6.77 13.55
CA HIS A 125 7.70 -6.22 14.91
C HIS A 125 9.06 -6.43 15.57
N LYS A 126 9.72 -7.54 15.30
CA LYS A 126 11.08 -7.81 15.80
C LYS A 126 12.10 -6.90 15.13
N LEU A 127 11.96 -6.71 13.81
CA LEU A 127 12.84 -5.81 13.06
C LEU A 127 12.77 -4.39 13.62
N TRP A 128 11.60 -3.97 14.09
CA TRP A 128 11.38 -2.63 14.66
C TRP A 128 11.61 -2.57 16.17
N GLY A 129 12.14 -3.64 16.79
CA GLY A 129 12.56 -3.64 18.19
C GLY A 129 11.48 -4.05 19.19
N GLY A 130 10.41 -4.65 18.73
CA GLY A 130 9.29 -5.10 19.55
C GLY A 130 9.37 -6.55 20.02
#